data_13fc4cd76cd608e00ec91ec794ba520e
#
_entry.id   13fc4cd76cd608e00ec91ec794ba520e
#
_cell.length_a   1.000
_cell.length_b   1.000
_cell.length_c   1.000
_cell.angle_alpha   90.00
_cell.angle_beta   90.00
_cell.angle_gamma   90.00
#
_symmetry.space_group_name_H-M   'P 1'
#
loop_
_entity.id
_entity.type
_entity.pdbx_description
1 polymer ?
#
loop_
_entity_poly.entity_id
_entity_poly.type
_entity_poly.pdbx_seq_one_letter_code
_entity_poly.pdbx_strand_id
1 'polypeptide(L)'
;RPGVYVRVTNIGEPPEAIVPQGIVAALFRASWGPLGEVTYLENADAVTSTFGSEGTTDAVIEAFRGGCRRVVAYRLGAGGEKAVLNLQDGEGANVVALAAKYEGARGNDFAVTIRDSLADDTKRELLLYEGATLRQTISFTKGAGEPQALVDAVAASNSPYITATKIADGSGVLAALTQQPLTGGQDPTVNGESYSAGLSAIEAIDWNVLCVDTEDPVTHAVVQTYIDRVRNEGKRVLGVVGEPTSVPLATRLANARAFNDPAIIYVANGFKGS
;
A
#
# COMPACT_ATOMS: atom_id res chain seq x y z
N ARG A 1 13.13 -67.44 16.06
CA ARG A 1 14.21 -66.42 16.19
C ARG A 1 13.65 -65.22 16.93
N PRO A 2 14.26 -64.76 18.02
CA PRO A 2 13.86 -63.51 18.66
C PRO A 2 14.18 -62.36 17.71
N GLY A 3 13.20 -61.55 17.39
CA GLY A 3 13.32 -60.35 16.59
C GLY A 3 12.66 -59.18 17.30
N VAL A 4 13.23 -57.97 17.18
CA VAL A 4 12.63 -56.74 17.66
C VAL A 4 11.69 -56.26 16.57
N TYR A 5 10.40 -56.21 16.86
CA TYR A 5 9.38 -55.65 15.94
C TYR A 5 9.05 -54.24 16.43
N VAL A 6 9.45 -53.25 15.66
CA VAL A 6 9.06 -51.86 15.88
C VAL A 6 7.79 -51.60 15.05
N ARG A 7 6.65 -51.41 15.73
CA ARG A 7 5.42 -50.94 15.10
C ARG A 7 5.35 -49.40 15.27
N VAL A 8 5.57 -48.70 14.21
CA VAL A 8 5.30 -47.24 14.16
C VAL A 8 3.79 -47.09 13.95
N THR A 9 3.07 -46.70 14.99
CA THR A 9 1.67 -46.28 14.85
C THR A 9 1.67 -44.76 14.68
N ASN A 10 1.40 -44.29 13.50
CA ASN A 10 1.09 -42.88 13.29
C ASN A 10 -0.27 -42.60 13.97
N ILE A 11 -0.26 -42.08 15.17
CA ILE A 11 -1.41 -41.47 15.80
C ILE A 11 -1.57 -40.18 15.02
N GLY A 12 -2.68 -40.02 14.22
CA GLY A 12 -2.89 -38.87 13.37
C GLY A 12 -2.56 -37.61 14.15
N GLU A 13 -1.59 -36.89 13.67
CA GLU A 13 -1.26 -35.57 14.19
C GLU A 13 -2.52 -34.72 14.10
N PRO A 14 -2.88 -33.98 15.17
CA PRO A 14 -3.91 -32.95 15.03
C PRO A 14 -3.49 -32.07 13.86
N PRO A 15 -4.44 -31.56 13.06
CA PRO A 15 -4.09 -30.66 11.96
C PRO A 15 -3.19 -29.57 12.54
N GLU A 16 -1.93 -29.57 12.12
CA GLU A 16 -1.01 -28.53 12.51
C GLU A 16 -1.68 -27.20 12.16
N ALA A 17 -1.96 -26.40 13.18
CA ALA A 17 -2.28 -25.02 12.94
C ALA A 17 -1.14 -24.49 12.06
N ILE A 18 -1.45 -24.04 10.86
CA ILE A 18 -0.47 -23.46 9.93
C ILE A 18 0.18 -22.32 10.71
N VAL A 19 1.35 -22.59 11.30
CA VAL A 19 2.13 -21.53 11.93
C VAL A 19 2.64 -20.68 10.80
N PRO A 20 2.23 -19.42 10.68
CA PRO A 20 2.67 -18.54 9.61
C PRO A 20 4.19 -18.52 9.57
N GLN A 21 4.77 -18.97 8.48
CA GLN A 21 6.22 -19.06 8.31
C GLN A 21 6.63 -18.29 7.06
N GLY A 22 7.82 -17.71 7.14
CA GLY A 22 8.39 -16.96 6.03
C GLY A 22 8.00 -15.50 5.99
N ILE A 23 8.88 -14.73 5.40
CA ILE A 23 8.73 -13.31 5.17
C ILE A 23 8.74 -13.08 3.66
N VAL A 24 7.73 -12.44 3.15
CA VAL A 24 7.63 -12.09 1.72
C VAL A 24 8.08 -10.63 1.55
N ALA A 25 9.01 -10.37 0.65
CA ALA A 25 9.28 -9.03 0.15
C ALA A 25 8.38 -8.78 -1.07
N ALA A 26 7.65 -7.68 -1.09
CA ALA A 26 6.76 -7.33 -2.16
C ALA A 26 7.07 -5.93 -2.69
N LEU A 27 7.39 -5.82 -3.97
CA LEU A 27 7.57 -4.57 -4.70
C LEU A 27 6.38 -4.38 -5.61
N PHE A 28 5.57 -3.34 -5.37
CA PHE A 28 4.29 -3.17 -6.06
C PHE A 28 3.90 -1.71 -6.25
N ARG A 29 3.04 -1.46 -7.22
CA ARG A 29 2.40 -0.16 -7.47
C ARG A 29 1.16 -0.05 -6.60
N ALA A 30 0.88 1.16 -6.13
CA ALA A 30 -0.38 1.49 -5.49
C ALA A 30 -0.68 2.98 -5.68
N SER A 31 -1.94 3.38 -5.65
CA SER A 31 -2.35 4.79 -5.71
C SER A 31 -2.46 5.43 -4.32
N TRP A 32 -1.94 4.73 -3.29
CA TRP A 32 -1.95 5.21 -1.92
C TRP A 32 -0.85 4.56 -1.07
N GLY A 33 -0.50 5.22 0.04
CA GLY A 33 0.43 4.72 1.05
C GLY A 33 1.84 5.28 0.93
N PRO A 34 2.73 4.92 1.86
CA PRO A 34 4.12 5.38 1.87
C PRO A 34 4.83 5.03 0.56
N LEU A 35 5.45 6.03 -0.08
CA LEU A 35 6.14 5.89 -1.35
C LEU A 35 7.65 5.78 -1.13
N GLY A 36 8.29 4.79 -1.74
CA GLY A 36 9.76 4.66 -1.67
C GLY A 36 10.29 4.29 -0.28
N GLU A 37 9.43 3.79 0.59
CA GLU A 37 9.77 3.40 1.96
C GLU A 37 9.40 1.94 2.22
N VAL A 38 10.22 1.28 3.03
CA VAL A 38 9.90 -0.08 3.50
C VAL A 38 8.84 -0.01 4.59
N THR A 39 7.76 -0.74 4.38
CA THR A 39 6.66 -0.88 5.35
C THR A 39 6.51 -2.34 5.75
N TYR A 40 6.42 -2.60 7.04
CA TYR A 40 6.18 -3.94 7.56
C TYR A 40 4.70 -4.18 7.79
N LEU A 41 4.17 -5.23 7.18
CA LEU A 41 2.77 -5.61 7.27
C LEU A 41 2.67 -6.97 7.97
N GLU A 42 1.75 -7.09 8.91
CA GLU A 42 1.59 -8.29 9.74
C GLU A 42 0.33 -9.09 9.38
N ASN A 43 -0.58 -8.52 8.57
CA ASN A 43 -1.82 -9.16 8.14
C ASN A 43 -2.41 -8.45 6.90
N ALA A 44 -3.43 -9.06 6.30
CA ALA A 44 -4.11 -8.53 5.12
C ALA A 44 -4.84 -7.19 5.39
N ASP A 45 -5.39 -7.00 6.59
CA ASP A 45 -6.07 -5.74 6.95
C ASP A 45 -5.09 -4.57 6.99
N ALA A 46 -3.84 -4.83 7.42
CA ALA A 46 -2.77 -3.83 7.37
C ALA A 46 -2.42 -3.41 5.94
N VAL A 47 -2.51 -4.32 4.95
CA VAL A 47 -2.34 -3.97 3.53
C VAL A 47 -3.40 -2.96 3.11
N THR A 48 -4.67 -3.30 3.34
CA THR A 48 -5.81 -2.48 2.95
C THR A 48 -5.82 -1.12 3.65
N SER A 49 -5.49 -1.08 4.93
CA SER A 49 -5.44 0.17 5.69
C SER A 49 -4.28 1.09 5.28
N THR A 50 -3.15 0.53 4.86
CA THR A 50 -1.95 1.28 4.51
C THR A 50 -1.91 1.69 3.04
N PHE A 51 -2.24 0.76 2.12
CA PHE A 51 -2.08 0.95 0.68
C PHE A 51 -3.41 0.98 -0.10
N GLY A 52 -4.53 0.71 0.56
CA GLY A 52 -5.83 0.58 -0.10
C GLY A 52 -6.11 -0.83 -0.60
N SER A 53 -7.26 -0.97 -1.27
CA SER A 53 -7.77 -2.26 -1.80
C SER A 53 -7.79 -2.23 -3.33
N GLU A 54 -6.68 -1.95 -3.96
CA GLU A 54 -6.56 -1.95 -5.42
C GLU A 54 -6.03 -3.29 -5.91
N GLY A 55 -6.30 -3.63 -7.19
CA GLY A 55 -5.87 -4.90 -7.77
C GLY A 55 -4.35 -5.15 -7.70
N THR A 56 -3.54 -4.09 -7.64
CA THR A 56 -2.08 -4.20 -7.48
C THR A 56 -1.67 -4.64 -6.06
N THR A 57 -2.52 -4.47 -5.05
CA THR A 57 -2.29 -4.93 -3.67
C THR A 57 -2.75 -6.36 -3.44
N ASP A 58 -3.50 -6.96 -4.37
CA ASP A 58 -4.04 -8.32 -4.25
C ASP A 58 -2.92 -9.36 -4.05
N ALA A 59 -1.79 -9.24 -4.76
CA ALA A 59 -0.67 -10.14 -4.60
C ALA A 59 -0.11 -10.16 -3.17
N VAL A 60 -0.13 -9.01 -2.49
CA VAL A 60 0.31 -8.87 -1.10
C VAL A 60 -0.70 -9.52 -0.15
N ILE A 61 -2.00 -9.34 -0.42
CA ILE A 61 -3.09 -9.98 0.34
C ILE A 61 -3.03 -11.50 0.18
N GLU A 62 -2.80 -11.99 -1.05
CA GLU A 62 -2.66 -13.42 -1.34
C GLU A 62 -1.43 -14.05 -0.66
N ALA A 63 -0.34 -13.29 -0.47
CA ALA A 63 0.80 -13.76 0.31
C ALA A 63 0.39 -14.11 1.76
N PHE A 64 -0.47 -13.30 2.40
CA PHE A 64 -1.02 -13.61 3.72
C PHE A 64 -1.96 -14.81 3.70
N ARG A 65 -2.80 -14.94 2.68
CA ARG A 65 -3.65 -16.14 2.49
C ARG A 65 -2.81 -17.41 2.30
N GLY A 66 -1.65 -17.29 1.66
CA GLY A 66 -0.65 -18.35 1.53
C GLY A 66 0.08 -18.69 2.82
N GLY A 67 -0.17 -17.99 3.92
CA GLY A 67 0.39 -18.27 5.24
C GLY A 67 1.72 -17.59 5.51
N CYS A 68 2.09 -16.52 4.85
CA CYS A 68 3.26 -15.75 5.24
C CYS A 68 3.04 -15.07 6.60
N ARG A 69 4.12 -14.97 7.38
CA ARG A 69 4.11 -14.34 8.71
C ARG A 69 4.08 -12.82 8.62
N ARG A 70 4.80 -12.27 7.66
CA ARG A 70 5.02 -10.82 7.49
C ARG A 70 5.29 -10.52 6.02
N VAL A 71 4.86 -9.36 5.58
CA VAL A 71 5.29 -8.81 4.30
C VAL A 71 6.16 -7.58 4.53
N VAL A 72 7.31 -7.54 3.86
CA VAL A 72 8.17 -6.38 3.69
C VAL A 72 7.70 -5.70 2.40
N ALA A 73 6.85 -4.72 2.54
CA ALA A 73 6.19 -4.02 1.44
C ALA A 73 7.00 -2.79 1.01
N TYR A 74 7.12 -2.58 -0.27
CA TYR A 74 7.73 -1.39 -0.83
C TYR A 74 6.89 -0.89 -2.00
N ARG A 75 6.29 0.30 -1.83
CA ARG A 75 5.54 0.95 -2.90
C ARG A 75 6.48 1.57 -3.90
N LEU A 76 6.38 1.10 -5.16
CA LEU A 76 7.22 1.53 -6.27
C LEU A 76 6.78 2.89 -6.82
N GLY A 77 7.74 3.63 -7.34
CA GLY A 77 7.53 4.82 -8.14
C GLY A 77 8.36 6.01 -7.69
N ALA A 78 8.28 7.04 -8.50
CA ALA A 78 8.88 8.35 -8.22
C ALA A 78 7.96 9.46 -8.73
N GLY A 79 7.99 10.62 -8.07
CA GLY A 79 7.06 11.71 -8.37
C GLY A 79 5.64 11.37 -7.91
N GLY A 80 4.66 11.73 -8.71
CA GLY A 80 3.26 11.72 -8.32
C GLY A 80 2.85 13.02 -7.64
N GLU A 81 1.54 13.21 -7.50
CA GLU A 81 0.98 14.43 -6.91
C GLU A 81 -0.06 14.08 -5.85
N LYS A 82 -0.11 14.88 -4.80
CA LYS A 82 -1.16 14.80 -3.78
C LYS A 82 -2.41 15.52 -4.27
N ALA A 83 -3.57 14.93 -4.03
CA ALA A 83 -4.82 15.65 -4.22
C ALA A 83 -4.94 16.77 -3.18
N VAL A 84 -5.38 17.94 -3.59
CA VAL A 84 -5.46 19.15 -2.77
C VAL A 84 -6.85 19.78 -2.87
N LEU A 85 -7.30 20.38 -1.77
CA LEU A 85 -8.46 21.24 -1.69
C LEU A 85 -8.09 22.51 -0.91
N ASN A 86 -8.24 23.68 -1.53
CA ASN A 86 -8.10 24.94 -0.83
C ASN A 86 -9.44 25.34 -0.20
N LEU A 87 -9.44 25.46 1.11
CA LEU A 87 -10.58 25.93 1.88
C LEU A 87 -10.56 27.48 1.89
N GLN A 88 -11.73 28.04 1.65
CA GLN A 88 -11.92 29.48 1.63
C GLN A 88 -12.56 29.98 2.91
N ASP A 89 -12.35 31.24 3.20
CA ASP A 89 -13.11 31.96 4.21
C ASP A 89 -14.45 32.48 3.67
N GLY A 90 -15.22 33.18 4.49
CA GLY A 90 -16.52 33.75 4.11
C GLY A 90 -16.43 34.85 3.04
N GLU A 91 -15.24 35.36 2.73
CA GLU A 91 -14.97 36.39 1.72
C GLU A 91 -14.39 35.79 0.42
N GLY A 92 -14.15 34.47 0.38
CA GLY A 92 -13.63 33.75 -0.77
C GLY A 92 -12.11 33.70 -0.87
N ALA A 93 -11.37 34.11 0.17
CA ALA A 93 -9.92 33.99 0.19
C ALA A 93 -9.50 32.58 0.61
N ASN A 94 -8.50 32.01 -0.05
CA ASN A 94 -7.92 30.72 0.33
C ASN A 94 -7.13 30.86 1.63
N VAL A 95 -7.54 30.12 2.68
CA VAL A 95 -6.97 30.25 4.04
C VAL A 95 -6.33 28.97 4.56
N VAL A 96 -6.76 27.79 4.09
CA VAL A 96 -6.18 26.50 4.44
C VAL A 96 -6.06 25.63 3.20
N ALA A 97 -4.92 24.99 3.00
CA ALA A 97 -4.75 23.91 2.03
C ALA A 97 -4.91 22.57 2.77
N LEU A 98 -5.91 21.79 2.37
CA LEU A 98 -6.00 20.38 2.70
C LEU A 98 -5.31 19.58 1.60
N ALA A 99 -4.42 18.69 1.96
CA ALA A 99 -3.76 17.80 1.02
C ALA A 99 -3.97 16.34 1.45
N ALA A 100 -4.12 15.46 0.48
CA ALA A 100 -4.04 14.03 0.72
C ALA A 100 -2.70 13.67 1.39
N LYS A 101 -2.69 12.69 2.28
CA LYS A 101 -1.48 12.33 3.04
C LYS A 101 -0.38 11.80 2.11
N TYR A 102 -0.77 11.04 1.09
CA TYR A 102 0.14 10.43 0.13
C TYR A 102 -0.19 10.86 -1.29
N GLU A 103 0.80 10.78 -2.17
CA GLU A 103 0.65 10.94 -3.60
C GLU A 103 -0.18 9.80 -4.17
N GLY A 104 -1.00 10.08 -5.18
CA GLY A 104 -1.74 9.05 -5.88
C GLY A 104 -3.17 9.42 -6.22
N ALA A 105 -3.73 8.69 -7.17
CA ALA A 105 -5.08 8.93 -7.70
C ALA A 105 -6.17 8.76 -6.64
N ARG A 106 -5.98 7.86 -5.65
CA ARG A 106 -6.95 7.66 -4.56
C ARG A 106 -7.25 8.93 -3.77
N GLY A 107 -6.30 9.88 -3.72
CA GLY A 107 -6.53 11.17 -3.08
C GLY A 107 -7.72 11.93 -3.65
N ASN A 108 -8.07 11.70 -4.93
CA ASN A 108 -9.19 12.35 -5.59
C ASN A 108 -10.56 11.79 -5.15
N ASP A 109 -10.60 10.61 -4.52
CA ASP A 109 -11.83 10.00 -4.01
C ASP A 109 -12.26 10.59 -2.66
N PHE A 110 -11.40 11.40 -2.05
CA PHE A 110 -11.72 12.10 -0.81
C PHE A 110 -12.49 13.38 -1.08
N ALA A 111 -13.55 13.57 -0.28
CA ALA A 111 -14.35 14.79 -0.28
C ALA A 111 -14.56 15.29 1.16
N VAL A 112 -14.64 16.59 1.31
CA VAL A 112 -14.73 17.24 2.60
C VAL A 112 -16.02 18.04 2.73
N THR A 113 -16.63 17.94 3.91
CA THR A 113 -17.74 18.78 4.34
C THR A 113 -17.31 19.55 5.58
N ILE A 114 -17.56 20.85 5.62
CA ILE A 114 -17.39 21.69 6.82
C ILE A 114 -18.75 22.25 7.24
N ARG A 115 -19.15 21.96 8.46
CA ARG A 115 -20.43 22.37 9.01
C ARG A 115 -20.30 22.73 10.51
N ASP A 116 -21.31 23.36 11.06
CA ASP A 116 -21.43 23.51 12.50
C ASP A 116 -21.67 22.14 13.15
N SER A 117 -21.09 21.93 14.34
CA SER A 117 -21.31 20.69 15.08
C SER A 117 -22.76 20.62 15.57
N LEU A 118 -23.35 19.42 15.51
CA LEU A 118 -24.68 19.18 16.01
C LEU A 118 -24.71 18.94 17.54
N ALA A 119 -23.55 18.63 18.11
CA ALA A 119 -23.42 18.29 19.52
C ALA A 119 -22.90 19.44 20.40
N ASP A 120 -22.18 20.41 19.81
CA ASP A 120 -21.52 21.49 20.53
C ASP A 120 -21.51 22.75 19.64
N ASP A 121 -22.26 23.75 20.02
CA ASP A 121 -22.44 25.01 19.28
C ASP A 121 -21.17 25.87 19.24
N THR A 122 -20.19 25.59 20.11
CA THR A 122 -18.87 26.22 20.11
C THR A 122 -17.89 25.61 19.12
N LYS A 123 -18.29 24.54 18.41
CA LYS A 123 -17.44 23.79 17.50
C LYS A 123 -18.00 23.69 16.09
N ARG A 124 -17.11 23.46 15.17
CA ARG A 124 -17.38 23.02 13.81
C ARG A 124 -16.74 21.67 13.55
N GLU A 125 -17.21 20.99 12.52
CA GLU A 125 -16.76 19.66 12.13
C GLU A 125 -16.29 19.66 10.67
N LEU A 126 -15.12 19.08 10.45
CA LEU A 126 -14.68 18.61 9.16
C LEU A 126 -15.01 17.13 9.05
N LEU A 127 -15.87 16.79 8.11
CA LEU A 127 -16.21 15.40 7.77
C LEU A 127 -15.46 15.02 6.50
N LEU A 128 -14.62 13.99 6.59
CA LEU A 128 -13.90 13.43 5.46
C LEU A 128 -14.62 12.20 4.96
N TYR A 129 -14.98 12.22 3.69
CA TYR A 129 -15.60 11.11 2.99
C TYR A 129 -14.62 10.52 1.98
N GLU A 130 -14.75 9.21 1.73
CA GLU A 130 -14.17 8.53 0.58
C GLU A 130 -15.34 7.94 -0.21
N GLY A 131 -15.60 8.50 -1.37
CA GLY A 131 -16.86 8.25 -2.07
C GLY A 131 -18.07 8.61 -1.19
N ALA A 132 -18.93 7.64 -0.92
CA ALA A 132 -20.10 7.80 -0.04
C ALA A 132 -19.82 7.47 1.45
N THR A 133 -18.63 6.98 1.78
CA THR A 133 -18.31 6.49 3.12
C THR A 133 -17.65 7.57 3.96
N LEU A 134 -18.22 7.90 5.11
CA LEU A 134 -17.59 8.77 6.10
C LEU A 134 -16.39 8.03 6.73
N ARG A 135 -15.19 8.57 6.52
CA ARG A 135 -13.92 8.01 7.03
C ARG A 135 -13.51 8.60 8.35
N GLN A 136 -13.69 9.92 8.50
CA GLN A 136 -13.24 10.63 9.69
C GLN A 136 -14.07 11.88 9.96
N THR A 137 -14.27 12.22 11.24
CA THR A 137 -14.82 13.48 11.70
C THR A 137 -13.79 14.17 12.59
N ILE A 138 -13.43 15.40 12.26
CA ILE A 138 -12.47 16.21 13.03
C ILE A 138 -13.19 17.45 13.50
N SER A 139 -13.31 17.63 14.83
CA SER A 139 -13.92 18.80 15.43
C SER A 139 -12.88 19.87 15.75
N PHE A 140 -13.19 21.12 15.50
CA PHE A 140 -12.34 22.26 15.78
C PHE A 140 -13.15 23.44 16.37
N THR A 141 -12.48 24.36 17.04
CA THR A 141 -13.15 25.50 17.71
C THR A 141 -13.70 26.47 16.66
N LYS A 142 -14.96 26.89 16.85
CA LYS A 142 -15.67 27.86 16.03
C LYS A 142 -15.28 29.30 16.42
N GLY A 143 -15.21 30.19 15.46
CA GLY A 143 -15.03 31.65 15.67
C GLY A 143 -13.75 32.20 15.05
N ALA A 144 -13.29 33.33 15.53
CA ALA A 144 -12.06 33.95 15.01
C ALA A 144 -10.86 32.99 15.15
N GLY A 145 -10.13 32.74 14.06
CA GLY A 145 -8.98 31.84 14.04
C GLY A 145 -9.29 30.38 13.65
N GLU A 146 -10.48 30.12 13.09
CA GLU A 146 -10.81 28.77 12.57
C GLU A 146 -9.76 28.17 11.63
N PRO A 147 -9.09 28.91 10.74
CA PRO A 147 -8.03 28.35 9.90
C PRO A 147 -6.93 27.67 10.71
N GLN A 148 -6.44 28.30 11.76
CA GLN A 148 -5.43 27.71 12.63
C GLN A 148 -6.00 26.57 13.47
N ALA A 149 -7.20 26.77 14.04
CA ALA A 149 -7.86 25.74 14.85
C ALA A 149 -8.10 24.44 14.06
N LEU A 150 -8.46 24.53 12.77
CA LEU A 150 -8.60 23.38 11.90
C LEU A 150 -7.26 22.68 11.64
N VAL A 151 -6.20 23.44 11.34
CA VAL A 151 -4.86 22.88 11.10
C VAL A 151 -4.38 22.12 12.33
N ASP A 152 -4.52 22.72 13.52
CA ASP A 152 -4.13 22.10 14.79
C ASP A 152 -4.97 20.84 15.09
N ALA A 153 -6.28 20.86 14.78
CA ALA A 153 -7.15 19.72 14.97
C ALA A 153 -6.82 18.58 14.02
N VAL A 154 -6.51 18.86 12.75
CA VAL A 154 -6.07 17.85 11.78
C VAL A 154 -4.74 17.23 12.23
N ALA A 155 -3.78 18.06 12.65
CA ALA A 155 -2.50 17.58 13.17
C ALA A 155 -2.68 16.71 14.43
N ALA A 156 -3.50 17.15 15.38
CA ALA A 156 -3.78 16.41 16.62
C ALA A 156 -4.52 15.08 16.36
N SER A 157 -5.35 15.01 15.31
CA SER A 157 -6.07 13.79 14.95
C SER A 157 -5.16 12.71 14.38
N ASN A 158 -3.93 13.04 13.99
CA ASN A 158 -3.00 12.16 13.28
C ASN A 158 -3.69 11.41 12.12
N SER A 159 -4.43 12.17 11.31
CA SER A 159 -5.23 11.58 10.23
C SER A 159 -4.40 10.67 9.32
N PRO A 160 -4.87 9.46 9.00
CA PRO A 160 -4.22 8.61 8.03
C PRO A 160 -4.50 9.04 6.57
N TYR A 161 -5.38 10.02 6.36
CA TYR A 161 -5.89 10.39 5.03
C TYR A 161 -5.44 11.77 4.56
N ILE A 162 -5.44 12.77 5.45
CA ILE A 162 -5.20 14.16 5.07
C ILE A 162 -4.22 14.86 5.99
N THR A 163 -3.62 15.90 5.45
CA THR A 163 -2.85 16.92 6.18
C THR A 163 -3.44 18.29 5.89
N ALA A 164 -3.23 19.25 6.79
CA ALA A 164 -3.69 20.62 6.63
C ALA A 164 -2.52 21.59 6.81
N THR A 165 -2.48 22.64 6.00
CA THR A 165 -1.51 23.73 6.09
C THR A 165 -2.25 25.05 5.99
N LYS A 166 -1.97 25.96 6.93
CA LYS A 166 -2.52 27.30 6.89
C LYS A 166 -1.85 28.13 5.79
N ILE A 167 -2.67 28.79 4.97
CA ILE A 167 -2.22 29.71 3.91
C ILE A 167 -2.27 31.16 4.43
N ALA A 168 -3.39 31.53 5.03
CA ALA A 168 -3.63 32.89 5.53
C ALA A 168 -4.61 32.89 6.71
N ASP A 169 -4.76 34.04 7.37
CA ASP A 169 -5.77 34.22 8.42
C ASP A 169 -7.16 34.54 7.81
N GLY A 170 -7.21 35.23 6.68
CA GLY A 170 -8.44 35.64 6.03
C GLY A 170 -9.36 36.45 6.96
N SER A 171 -10.68 36.22 6.83
CA SER A 171 -11.69 36.78 7.75
C SER A 171 -11.72 36.06 9.12
N GLY A 172 -10.90 35.04 9.31
CA GLY A 172 -10.82 34.23 10.53
C GLY A 172 -11.89 33.14 10.65
N VAL A 173 -12.85 33.08 9.75
CA VAL A 173 -13.94 32.09 9.73
C VAL A 173 -13.96 31.35 8.41
N LEU A 174 -14.01 30.01 8.45
CA LEU A 174 -14.06 29.19 7.26
C LEU A 174 -15.47 29.21 6.62
N ALA A 175 -15.54 29.22 5.30
CA ALA A 175 -16.78 29.00 4.58
C ALA A 175 -17.32 27.58 4.86
N ALA A 176 -18.65 27.46 5.00
CA ALA A 176 -19.28 26.15 5.00
C ALA A 176 -19.19 25.54 3.61
N LEU A 177 -18.93 24.24 3.51
CA LEU A 177 -18.90 23.52 2.24
C LEU A 177 -19.46 22.12 2.41
N THR A 178 -19.93 21.53 1.31
CA THR A 178 -20.55 20.20 1.31
C THR A 178 -19.92 19.34 0.24
N GLN A 179 -19.35 18.21 0.65
CA GLN A 179 -18.76 17.18 -0.22
C GLN A 179 -17.88 17.72 -1.35
N GLN A 180 -17.04 18.68 -1.02
CA GLN A 180 -16.10 19.25 -1.99
C GLN A 180 -14.92 18.28 -2.15
N PRO A 181 -14.65 17.78 -3.38
CA PRO A 181 -13.58 16.82 -3.59
C PRO A 181 -12.20 17.46 -3.52
N LEU A 182 -11.22 16.68 -3.07
CA LEU A 182 -9.82 16.94 -3.32
C LEU A 182 -9.52 16.59 -4.78
N THR A 183 -8.60 17.29 -5.41
CA THR A 183 -8.28 17.11 -6.83
C THR A 183 -6.79 17.23 -7.11
N GLY A 184 -6.36 16.73 -8.28
CA GLY A 184 -4.97 16.82 -8.73
C GLY A 184 -4.07 15.69 -8.26
N GLY A 185 -4.61 14.68 -7.56
CA GLY A 185 -3.85 13.49 -7.19
C GLY A 185 -3.44 12.68 -8.42
N GLN A 186 -2.15 12.33 -8.52
CA GLN A 186 -1.59 11.53 -9.60
C GLN A 186 -0.70 10.44 -9.06
N ASP A 187 -0.78 9.25 -9.68
CA ASP A 187 0.04 8.11 -9.28
C ASP A 187 1.52 8.35 -9.63
N PRO A 188 2.43 7.86 -8.80
CA PRO A 188 3.86 7.86 -9.12
C PRO A 188 4.16 7.08 -10.40
N THR A 189 5.13 7.56 -11.16
CA THR A 189 5.62 6.85 -12.33
C THR A 189 6.55 5.72 -11.93
N VAL A 190 6.29 4.51 -12.43
CA VAL A 190 7.12 3.32 -12.20
C VAL A 190 7.92 2.97 -13.44
N ASN A 191 9.22 2.81 -13.28
CA ASN A 191 10.17 2.42 -14.31
C ASN A 191 11.22 1.45 -13.75
N GLY A 192 12.22 1.06 -14.56
CA GLY A 192 13.29 0.15 -14.12
C GLY A 192 14.08 0.64 -12.92
N GLU A 193 14.26 1.96 -12.78
CA GLU A 193 14.94 2.57 -11.63
C GLU A 193 14.14 2.39 -10.34
N SER A 194 12.81 2.45 -10.43
CA SER A 194 11.91 2.22 -9.28
C SER A 194 12.08 0.80 -8.73
N TYR A 195 12.18 -0.21 -9.61
CA TYR A 195 12.44 -1.59 -9.17
C TYR A 195 13.84 -1.74 -8.58
N SER A 196 14.86 -1.12 -9.19
CA SER A 196 16.22 -1.15 -8.67
C SER A 196 16.33 -0.51 -7.29
N ALA A 197 15.63 0.62 -7.07
CA ALA A 197 15.55 1.29 -5.77
C ALA A 197 14.86 0.39 -4.73
N GLY A 198 13.74 -0.25 -5.10
CA GLY A 198 13.03 -1.18 -4.23
C GLY A 198 13.88 -2.40 -3.84
N LEU A 199 14.58 -3.01 -4.80
CA LEU A 199 15.50 -4.12 -4.55
C LEU A 199 16.63 -3.72 -3.59
N SER A 200 17.19 -2.51 -3.77
CA SER A 200 18.22 -1.97 -2.87
C SER A 200 17.68 -1.71 -1.46
N ALA A 201 16.46 -1.21 -1.34
CA ALA A 201 15.84 -0.91 -0.05
C ALA A 201 15.60 -2.18 0.81
N ILE A 202 15.29 -3.31 0.18
CA ILE A 202 15.06 -4.58 0.89
C ILE A 202 16.32 -5.42 1.10
N GLU A 203 17.47 -5.00 0.57
CA GLU A 203 18.70 -5.80 0.57
C GLU A 203 19.22 -6.12 1.97
N ALA A 204 19.18 -5.15 2.88
CA ALA A 204 19.63 -5.34 4.26
C ALA A 204 18.60 -6.03 5.16
N ILE A 205 17.42 -6.35 4.65
CA ILE A 205 16.32 -6.91 5.41
C ILE A 205 16.26 -8.43 5.21
N ASP A 206 15.88 -9.16 6.24
CA ASP A 206 15.64 -10.59 6.13
C ASP A 206 14.25 -10.86 5.52
N TRP A 207 14.26 -11.59 4.41
CA TRP A 207 13.06 -12.10 3.74
C TRP A 207 13.39 -13.41 3.03
N ASN A 208 12.38 -14.18 2.65
CA ASN A 208 12.53 -15.51 2.07
C ASN A 208 12.08 -15.57 0.61
N VAL A 209 11.03 -14.85 0.26
CA VAL A 209 10.44 -14.84 -1.08
C VAL A 209 10.27 -13.41 -1.54
N LEU A 210 10.67 -13.12 -2.78
CA LEU A 210 10.46 -11.84 -3.44
C LEU A 210 9.36 -11.96 -4.46
N CYS A 211 8.35 -11.08 -4.38
CA CYS A 211 7.31 -10.90 -5.39
C CYS A 211 7.39 -9.49 -5.99
N VAL A 212 7.16 -9.39 -7.28
CA VAL A 212 7.08 -8.12 -8.02
C VAL A 212 5.75 -8.05 -8.77
N ASP A 213 5.19 -6.87 -8.91
CA ASP A 213 3.88 -6.62 -9.52
C ASP A 213 3.92 -6.43 -11.03
N THR A 214 4.94 -6.92 -11.70
CA THR A 214 5.12 -6.77 -13.14
C THR A 214 5.20 -8.11 -13.86
N GLU A 215 4.72 -8.10 -15.08
CA GLU A 215 4.81 -9.21 -16.03
C GLU A 215 5.86 -8.92 -17.13
N ASP A 216 6.67 -7.87 -16.96
CA ASP A 216 7.70 -7.46 -17.90
C ASP A 216 8.94 -8.36 -17.82
N PRO A 217 9.31 -9.05 -18.93
CA PRO A 217 10.47 -9.94 -18.94
C PRO A 217 11.81 -9.25 -18.63
N VAL A 218 11.94 -7.95 -18.95
CA VAL A 218 13.16 -7.20 -18.68
C VAL A 218 13.33 -7.03 -17.18
N THR A 219 12.26 -6.65 -16.50
CA THR A 219 12.26 -6.53 -15.03
C THR A 219 12.48 -7.89 -14.37
N HIS A 220 11.92 -8.99 -14.91
CA HIS A 220 12.17 -10.34 -14.40
C HIS A 220 13.64 -10.74 -14.49
N ALA A 221 14.35 -10.37 -15.56
CA ALA A 221 15.78 -10.61 -15.68
C ALA A 221 16.60 -9.83 -14.63
N VAL A 222 16.17 -8.62 -14.29
CA VAL A 222 16.77 -7.83 -13.19
C VAL A 222 16.53 -8.52 -11.84
N VAL A 223 15.31 -9.01 -11.58
CA VAL A 223 14.96 -9.79 -10.38
C VAL A 223 15.82 -11.05 -10.28
N GLN A 224 15.97 -11.80 -11.36
CA GLN A 224 16.82 -13.00 -11.42
C GLN A 224 18.27 -12.65 -11.04
N THR A 225 18.85 -11.66 -11.69
CA THR A 225 20.22 -11.21 -11.42
C THR A 225 20.40 -10.81 -9.96
N TYR A 226 19.41 -10.12 -9.40
CA TYR A 226 19.43 -9.72 -7.99
C TYR A 226 19.36 -10.94 -7.06
N ILE A 227 18.45 -11.88 -7.30
CA ILE A 227 18.32 -13.13 -6.54
C ILE A 227 19.62 -13.92 -6.56
N ASP A 228 20.24 -14.08 -7.73
CA ASP A 228 21.52 -14.78 -7.90
C ASP A 228 22.61 -14.11 -7.05
N ARG A 229 22.70 -12.79 -7.10
CA ARG A 229 23.70 -12.03 -6.34
C ARG A 229 23.54 -12.24 -4.84
N VAL A 230 22.34 -12.00 -4.30
CA VAL A 230 22.14 -12.13 -2.83
C VAL A 230 22.24 -13.56 -2.33
N ARG A 231 21.96 -14.56 -3.19
CA ARG A 231 22.20 -15.98 -2.88
C ARG A 231 23.69 -16.32 -2.85
N ASN A 232 24.49 -15.76 -3.76
CA ASN A 232 25.95 -15.89 -3.75
C ASN A 232 26.58 -15.24 -2.50
N GLU A 233 25.93 -14.22 -1.93
CA GLU A 233 26.28 -13.58 -0.67
C GLU A 233 25.81 -14.39 0.57
N GLY A 234 25.10 -15.51 0.36
CA GLY A 234 24.68 -16.44 1.41
C GLY A 234 23.21 -16.38 1.82
N LYS A 235 22.39 -15.49 1.27
CA LYS A 235 20.94 -15.47 1.55
C LYS A 235 20.26 -16.65 0.86
N ARG A 236 19.35 -17.33 1.56
CA ARG A 236 18.52 -18.40 1.01
C ARG A 236 17.14 -17.86 0.65
N VAL A 237 17.02 -17.29 -0.55
CA VAL A 237 15.84 -16.59 -1.01
C VAL A 237 15.37 -17.14 -2.36
N LEU A 238 14.09 -16.90 -2.67
CA LEU A 238 13.45 -17.27 -3.93
C LEU A 238 12.80 -16.03 -4.55
N GLY A 239 12.77 -15.94 -5.88
CA GLY A 239 12.00 -14.97 -6.63
C GLY A 239 10.76 -15.62 -7.24
N VAL A 240 9.64 -14.91 -7.25
CA VAL A 240 8.41 -15.33 -7.93
C VAL A 240 8.15 -14.34 -9.06
N VAL A 241 8.04 -14.87 -10.28
CA VAL A 241 7.76 -14.13 -11.52
C VAL A 241 6.68 -14.83 -12.31
N GLY A 242 6.02 -14.12 -13.22
CA GLY A 242 4.97 -14.70 -14.04
C GLY A 242 4.72 -13.90 -15.31
N GLU A 243 3.94 -14.45 -16.21
CA GLU A 243 3.55 -13.81 -17.47
C GLU A 243 2.04 -13.72 -17.59
N PRO A 244 1.52 -12.78 -18.44
CA PRO A 244 0.11 -12.64 -18.69
C PRO A 244 -0.49 -13.92 -19.26
N THR A 245 -1.73 -14.21 -18.91
CA THR A 245 -2.48 -15.35 -19.45
C THR A 245 -2.75 -15.23 -20.95
N SER A 246 -2.59 -14.04 -21.52
CA SER A 246 -2.67 -13.77 -22.95
C SER A 246 -1.51 -14.36 -23.76
N VAL A 247 -0.36 -14.61 -23.12
CA VAL A 247 0.79 -15.26 -23.77
C VAL A 247 0.48 -16.75 -24.02
N PRO A 248 0.66 -17.28 -25.22
CA PRO A 248 0.40 -18.70 -25.52
C PRO A 248 1.18 -19.64 -24.59
N LEU A 249 0.55 -20.73 -24.15
CA LEU A 249 1.14 -21.67 -23.20
C LEU A 249 2.51 -22.19 -23.64
N ALA A 250 2.67 -22.50 -24.94
CA ALA A 250 3.95 -22.96 -25.49
C ALA A 250 5.07 -21.95 -25.31
N THR A 251 4.76 -20.67 -25.49
CA THR A 251 5.71 -19.54 -25.25
C THR A 251 6.04 -19.42 -23.79
N ARG A 252 5.03 -19.45 -22.89
CA ARG A 252 5.26 -19.41 -21.45
C ARG A 252 6.14 -20.54 -20.95
N LEU A 253 5.95 -21.75 -21.48
CA LEU A 253 6.80 -22.91 -21.15
C LEU A 253 8.24 -22.73 -21.66
N ALA A 254 8.42 -22.12 -22.84
CA ALA A 254 9.74 -21.81 -23.37
C ALA A 254 10.45 -20.75 -22.49
N ASN A 255 9.74 -19.69 -22.13
CA ASN A 255 10.25 -18.62 -21.26
C ASN A 255 10.61 -19.14 -19.85
N ALA A 256 9.74 -19.97 -19.25
CA ALA A 256 10.04 -20.61 -17.97
C ALA A 256 11.32 -21.45 -18.01
N ARG A 257 11.53 -22.20 -19.11
CA ARG A 257 12.76 -22.98 -19.31
C ARG A 257 13.99 -22.12 -19.53
N ALA A 258 13.82 -20.93 -20.10
CA ALA A 258 14.93 -20.01 -20.35
C ALA A 258 15.53 -19.44 -19.08
N PHE A 259 14.76 -19.31 -17.99
CA PHE A 259 15.28 -18.92 -16.68
C PHE A 259 16.33 -19.90 -16.17
N ASN A 260 16.08 -21.21 -16.31
CA ASN A 260 16.99 -22.29 -15.88
C ASN A 260 17.65 -22.05 -14.52
N ASP A 261 16.88 -21.53 -13.58
CA ASP A 261 17.32 -21.10 -12.26
C ASP A 261 16.45 -21.71 -11.16
N PRO A 262 17.04 -22.51 -10.25
CA PRO A 262 16.29 -23.17 -9.17
C PRO A 262 15.76 -22.19 -8.12
N ALA A 263 16.20 -20.95 -8.12
CA ALA A 263 15.76 -19.91 -7.19
C ALA A 263 14.61 -19.05 -7.75
N ILE A 264 14.22 -19.27 -9.01
CA ILE A 264 13.11 -18.56 -9.63
C ILE A 264 11.91 -19.48 -9.77
N ILE A 265 10.80 -19.11 -9.13
CA ILE A 265 9.50 -19.77 -9.29
C ILE A 265 8.75 -19.03 -10.38
N TYR A 266 8.59 -19.69 -11.51
CA TYR A 266 7.87 -19.14 -12.65
C TYR A 266 6.40 -19.58 -12.63
N VAL A 267 5.49 -18.62 -12.47
CA VAL A 267 4.05 -18.86 -12.43
C VAL A 267 3.48 -18.70 -13.84
N ALA A 268 3.17 -19.81 -14.47
CA ALA A 268 2.61 -19.82 -15.84
C ALA A 268 1.08 -19.74 -15.88
N ASN A 269 0.42 -19.84 -14.75
CA ASN A 269 -1.04 -19.85 -14.63
C ASN A 269 -1.52 -18.49 -14.09
N GLY A 270 -2.52 -17.92 -14.76
CA GLY A 270 -3.24 -16.79 -14.19
C GLY A 270 -4.11 -17.23 -13.01
N PHE A 271 -4.21 -16.41 -11.99
CA PHE A 271 -5.25 -16.55 -11.00
C PHE A 271 -6.59 -16.13 -11.63
N LYS A 272 -7.57 -17.01 -11.55
CA LYS A 272 -8.96 -16.61 -11.78
C LYS A 272 -9.50 -16.18 -10.42
N GLY A 273 -9.59 -14.88 -10.19
CA GLY A 273 -10.29 -14.36 -9.03
C GLY A 273 -11.73 -14.85 -9.05
N SER A 274 -12.20 -15.31 -7.92
CA SER A 274 -13.60 -15.65 -7.68
C SER A 274 -14.43 -14.39 -7.51
#